data_0d566386164a6fb057fe21f3732cdc58
#
_entry.id   0d566386164a6fb057fe21f3732cdc58
#
_cell.length_a   1.000
_cell.length_b   1.000
_cell.length_c   1.000
_cell.angle_alpha   90.00
_cell.angle_beta   90.00
_cell.angle_gamma   90.00
#
_symmetry.space_group_name_H-M   'P 1'
#
loop_
_entity.id
_entity.type
_entity.pdbx_description
1 polymer ?
#
loop_
_entity_poly.entity_id
_entity_poly.type
_entity_poly.pdbx_seq_one_letter_code
_entity_poly.pdbx_strand_id
1 'polypeptide(L)'
;MLPKIFKPFKSNINNLIRIGPKKDGGYVIDKRVVKKTNKIISCGLNDDWEFEKEFLKINQKCKIIAYDHTVDKRFWVKRFKKDIISLLLFKKLTLDKIVEVFKYISYLNFFKDVNKHLIKKVVNNERKKNEI
;
A
#
# COMPACT_ATOMS: atom_id res chain seq x y z
N MET A 1 2.65 33.33 0.04
CA MET A 1 2.31 32.87 -1.34
C MET A 1 2.89 31.48 -1.55
N LEU A 2 2.12 30.47 -1.98
CA LEU A 2 2.63 29.12 -2.23
C LEU A 2 3.59 29.12 -3.42
N PRO A 3 4.75 28.42 -3.31
CA PRO A 3 5.65 28.24 -4.44
C PRO A 3 4.93 27.66 -5.66
N LYS A 4 5.38 28.00 -6.87
CA LYS A 4 4.72 27.54 -8.13
C LYS A 4 4.57 26.02 -8.21
N ILE A 5 5.51 25.25 -7.65
CA ILE A 5 5.49 23.81 -7.62
C ILE A 5 4.29 23.20 -6.86
N PHE A 6 3.73 23.94 -5.90
CA PHE A 6 2.56 23.50 -5.11
C PHE A 6 1.24 24.10 -5.61
N LYS A 7 1.24 24.81 -6.74
CA LYS A 7 -0.01 25.28 -7.32
C LYS A 7 -0.81 24.12 -7.87
N PRO A 8 -2.11 23.99 -7.51
CA PRO A 8 -2.94 22.90 -8.03
C PRO A 8 -3.13 23.04 -9.54
N PHE A 9 -2.99 21.95 -10.25
CA PHE A 9 -3.33 21.87 -11.67
C PHE A 9 -4.82 21.53 -11.82
N LYS A 10 -5.49 22.20 -12.76
CA LYS A 10 -6.85 21.80 -13.14
C LYS A 10 -6.78 20.48 -13.90
N SER A 11 -7.46 19.47 -13.39
CA SER A 11 -7.63 18.19 -14.10
C SER A 11 -9.05 18.10 -14.66
N ASN A 12 -9.21 17.44 -15.81
CA ASN A 12 -10.52 17.14 -16.34
C ASN A 12 -11.13 16.00 -15.51
N ILE A 13 -12.34 16.20 -14.99
CA ILE A 13 -13.07 15.22 -14.17
C ILE A 13 -13.18 13.84 -14.84
N ASN A 14 -13.32 13.81 -16.16
CA ASN A 14 -13.41 12.57 -16.94
C ASN A 14 -12.12 11.73 -16.94
N ASN A 15 -11.01 12.34 -16.54
CA ASN A 15 -9.72 11.63 -16.39
C ASN A 15 -9.46 11.18 -14.96
N LEU A 16 -10.28 11.59 -14.01
CA LEU A 16 -10.10 11.22 -12.61
C LEU A 16 -10.63 9.82 -12.36
N ILE A 17 -9.82 9.02 -11.70
CA ILE A 17 -10.17 7.67 -11.25
C ILE A 17 -9.84 7.54 -9.78
N ARG A 18 -10.64 6.75 -9.06
CA ARG A 18 -10.31 6.35 -7.72
C ARG A 18 -9.53 5.05 -7.75
N ILE A 19 -8.42 4.99 -7.01
CA ILE A 19 -7.56 3.82 -6.84
C ILE A 19 -7.47 3.54 -5.35
N GLY A 20 -7.59 2.28 -4.95
CA GLY A 20 -7.59 1.84 -3.56
C GLY A 20 -8.97 1.80 -2.91
N PRO A 21 -9.04 1.43 -1.64
CA PRO A 21 -10.31 1.20 -0.93
C PRO A 21 -11.19 2.44 -0.87
N LYS A 22 -12.51 2.22 -0.73
CA LYS A 22 -13.49 3.34 -0.67
C LYS A 22 -13.40 4.18 0.59
N LYS A 23 -12.85 3.62 1.67
CA LYS A 23 -12.68 4.29 2.96
C LYS A 23 -11.30 4.94 3.03
N ASP A 24 -10.44 4.45 3.91
CA ASP A 24 -9.06 4.92 4.04
C ASP A 24 -8.14 4.25 3.01
N GLY A 25 -7.03 4.90 2.64
CA GLY A 25 -6.04 4.37 1.70
C GLY A 25 -6.40 4.46 0.22
N GLY A 26 -7.55 5.04 -0.14
CA GLY A 26 -7.95 5.25 -1.53
C GLY A 26 -7.82 6.71 -1.98
N TYR A 27 -7.25 6.93 -3.17
CA TYR A 27 -6.95 8.26 -3.71
C TYR A 27 -7.58 8.47 -5.08
N VAL A 28 -7.99 9.73 -5.35
CA VAL A 28 -8.46 10.14 -6.67
C VAL A 28 -7.29 10.72 -7.45
N ILE A 29 -6.98 10.10 -8.58
CA ILE A 29 -5.79 10.41 -9.38
C ILE A 29 -6.19 10.52 -10.84
N ASP A 30 -5.49 11.38 -11.59
CA ASP A 30 -5.63 11.45 -13.03
C ASP A 30 -5.05 10.18 -13.69
N LYS A 31 -5.86 9.46 -14.45
CA LYS A 31 -5.50 8.21 -15.13
C LYS A 31 -4.28 8.36 -16.04
N ARG A 32 -4.07 9.55 -16.62
CA ARG A 32 -2.91 9.84 -17.47
C ARG A 32 -1.62 9.84 -16.64
N VAL A 33 -1.67 10.36 -15.40
CA VAL A 33 -0.53 10.31 -14.46
C VAL A 33 -0.22 8.87 -14.11
N VAL A 34 -1.23 8.07 -13.75
CA VAL A 34 -1.05 6.64 -13.44
C VAL A 34 -0.33 5.91 -14.57
N LYS A 35 -0.77 6.10 -15.82
CA LYS A 35 -0.18 5.44 -17.00
C LYS A 35 1.27 5.85 -17.28
N LYS A 36 1.67 7.07 -16.88
CA LYS A 36 3.04 7.61 -17.13
C LYS A 36 3.98 7.39 -15.94
N THR A 37 3.48 6.94 -14.80
CA THR A 37 4.28 6.74 -13.59
C THR A 37 5.15 5.50 -13.72
N ASN A 38 6.46 5.68 -13.55
CA ASN A 38 7.42 4.56 -13.61
C ASN A 38 7.68 3.95 -12.23
N LYS A 39 7.45 4.70 -11.15
CA LYS A 39 7.75 4.28 -9.78
C LYS A 39 6.77 4.91 -8.79
N ILE A 40 6.30 4.11 -7.82
CA ILE A 40 5.57 4.55 -6.65
C ILE A 40 6.45 4.34 -5.42
N ILE A 41 6.42 5.32 -4.53
CA ILE A 41 6.97 5.21 -3.18
C ILE A 41 5.80 5.27 -2.22
N SER A 42 5.57 4.16 -1.51
CA SER A 42 4.51 4.04 -0.50
C SER A 42 5.13 4.06 0.89
N CYS A 43 4.61 4.89 1.78
CA CYS A 43 5.06 4.97 3.16
C CYS A 43 3.93 4.57 4.10
N GLY A 44 4.23 3.70 5.08
CA GLY A 44 3.22 3.25 6.05
C GLY A 44 2.15 2.36 5.43
N LEU A 45 2.56 1.32 4.71
CA LEU A 45 1.68 0.39 4.01
C LEU A 45 0.77 -0.39 4.96
N ASN A 46 1.29 -0.68 6.16
CA ASN A 46 0.61 -1.52 7.15
C ASN A 46 0.15 -2.86 6.53
N ASP A 47 -1.05 -3.31 6.84
CA ASP A 47 -1.64 -4.53 6.28
C ASP A 47 -2.59 -4.27 5.10
N ASP A 48 -2.53 -3.09 4.49
CA ASP A 48 -3.33 -2.72 3.33
C ASP A 48 -2.44 -2.22 2.18
N TRP A 49 -2.44 -2.96 1.08
CA TRP A 49 -1.73 -2.65 -0.17
C TRP A 49 -2.68 -2.65 -1.37
N GLU A 50 -3.95 -2.40 -1.12
CA GLU A 50 -4.97 -2.42 -2.18
C GLU A 50 -4.76 -1.31 -3.21
N PHE A 51 -4.27 -0.14 -2.75
CA PHE A 51 -3.89 0.96 -3.64
C PHE A 51 -2.83 0.52 -4.65
N GLU A 52 -1.76 -0.11 -4.18
CA GLU A 52 -0.65 -0.59 -5.02
C GLU A 52 -1.12 -1.67 -5.99
N LYS A 53 -1.98 -2.59 -5.55
CA LYS A 53 -2.56 -3.62 -6.41
C LYS A 53 -3.41 -3.00 -7.53
N GLU A 54 -4.30 -2.08 -7.20
CA GLU A 54 -5.16 -1.44 -8.17
C GLU A 54 -4.39 -0.54 -9.13
N PHE A 55 -3.35 0.14 -8.64
CA PHE A 55 -2.47 0.93 -9.48
C PHE A 55 -1.77 0.05 -10.53
N LEU A 56 -1.27 -1.12 -10.11
CA LEU A 56 -0.62 -2.07 -11.01
C LEU A 56 -1.58 -2.71 -12.02
N LYS A 57 -2.87 -2.83 -11.73
CA LYS A 57 -3.87 -3.26 -12.73
C LYS A 57 -3.93 -2.29 -13.90
N ILE A 58 -3.65 -1.00 -13.67
CA ILE A 58 -3.70 0.05 -14.70
C ILE A 58 -2.33 0.20 -15.37
N ASN A 59 -1.25 0.10 -14.59
CA ASN A 59 0.12 0.27 -15.05
C ASN A 59 1.03 -0.84 -14.51
N GLN A 60 1.05 -1.98 -15.18
CA GLN A 60 1.82 -3.17 -14.78
C GLN A 60 3.34 -2.97 -14.80
N LYS A 61 3.83 -1.95 -15.53
CA LYS A 61 5.27 -1.65 -15.63
C LYS A 61 5.79 -0.80 -14.48
N CYS A 62 4.89 -0.27 -13.65
CA CYS A 62 5.27 0.58 -12.54
C CYS A 62 6.00 -0.21 -11.45
N LYS A 63 7.13 0.32 -10.98
CA LYS A 63 7.86 -0.25 -9.83
C LYS A 63 7.27 0.28 -8.53
N ILE A 64 7.15 -0.59 -7.52
CA ILE A 64 6.69 -0.22 -6.19
C ILE A 64 7.82 -0.35 -5.20
N ILE A 65 8.06 0.72 -4.43
CA ILE A 65 8.97 0.71 -3.28
C ILE A 65 8.14 1.09 -2.06
N ALA A 66 7.89 0.14 -1.19
CA ALA A 66 7.15 0.34 0.04
C ALA A 66 8.11 0.46 1.23
N TYR A 67 7.94 1.51 2.03
CA TYR A 67 8.66 1.70 3.28
C TYR A 67 7.71 1.44 4.44
N ASP A 68 7.95 0.37 5.19
CA ASP A 68 7.19 0.06 6.38
C ASP A 68 8.05 -0.72 7.38
N HIS A 69 8.18 -0.19 8.60
CA HIS A 69 8.91 -0.84 9.68
C HIS A 69 8.00 -1.63 10.62
N THR A 70 6.69 -1.42 10.54
CA THR A 70 5.72 -2.00 11.48
C THR A 70 5.30 -3.41 11.08
N VAL A 71 5.38 -3.73 9.79
CA VAL A 71 4.93 -5.00 9.24
C VAL A 71 6.08 -6.01 9.26
N ASP A 72 6.32 -6.57 10.45
CA ASP A 72 7.29 -7.63 10.67
C ASP A 72 6.62 -9.01 10.83
N LYS A 73 7.43 -10.05 11.07
CA LYS A 73 6.94 -11.40 11.32
C LYS A 73 6.04 -11.46 12.57
N ARG A 74 6.35 -10.67 13.61
CA ARG A 74 5.59 -10.63 14.88
C ARG A 74 4.20 -10.02 14.66
N PHE A 75 4.13 -8.95 13.87
CA PHE A 75 2.86 -8.33 13.46
C PHE A 75 1.95 -9.38 12.81
N TRP A 76 2.44 -10.12 11.82
CA TRP A 76 1.65 -11.11 11.10
C TRP A 76 1.23 -12.30 11.98
N VAL A 77 2.11 -12.79 12.86
CA VAL A 77 1.75 -13.85 13.82
C VAL A 77 0.65 -13.39 14.77
N LYS A 78 0.75 -12.16 15.30
CA LYS A 78 -0.27 -11.57 16.18
C LYS A 78 -1.61 -11.41 15.45
N ARG A 79 -1.56 -10.90 14.22
CA ARG A 79 -2.74 -10.73 13.36
C ARG A 79 -3.42 -12.07 13.07
N PHE A 80 -2.65 -13.05 12.60
CA PHE A 80 -3.14 -14.40 12.29
C PHE A 80 -3.81 -15.07 13.50
N LYS A 81 -3.17 -15.00 14.69
CA LYS A 81 -3.78 -15.51 15.92
C LYS A 81 -5.11 -14.84 16.24
N LYS A 82 -5.18 -13.52 16.12
CA LYS A 82 -6.41 -12.75 16.33
C LYS A 82 -7.52 -13.18 15.36
N ASP A 83 -7.18 -13.36 14.10
CA ASP A 83 -8.14 -13.70 13.05
C ASP A 83 -8.66 -15.13 13.21
N ILE A 84 -7.79 -16.09 13.59
CA ILE A 84 -8.22 -17.46 13.92
C ILE A 84 -9.13 -17.47 15.16
N ILE A 85 -8.75 -16.78 16.23
CA ILE A 85 -9.59 -16.69 17.44
C ILE A 85 -10.96 -16.09 17.09
N SER A 86 -10.97 -15.02 16.28
CA SER A 86 -12.19 -14.40 15.81
C SER A 86 -13.05 -15.37 14.99
N LEU A 87 -12.43 -16.20 14.16
CA LEU A 87 -13.10 -17.20 13.34
C LEU A 87 -13.76 -18.28 14.23
N LEU A 88 -13.06 -18.74 15.29
CA LEU A 88 -13.53 -19.79 16.20
C LEU A 88 -14.64 -19.29 17.15
N LEU A 89 -14.54 -18.05 17.63
CA LEU A 89 -15.50 -17.48 18.60
C LEU A 89 -16.80 -17.03 17.94
N PHE A 90 -16.76 -16.57 16.69
CA PHE A 90 -17.96 -16.12 15.98
C PHE A 90 -18.50 -17.27 15.12
N LYS A 91 -19.64 -17.84 15.50
CA LYS A 91 -20.35 -18.93 14.82
C LYS A 91 -20.74 -18.66 13.35
N LYS A 92 -20.49 -17.46 12.81
CA LYS A 92 -20.73 -17.11 11.40
C LYS A 92 -19.41 -17.04 10.65
N LEU A 93 -19.09 -18.06 9.88
CA LEU A 93 -18.06 -18.05 8.85
C LEU A 93 -18.53 -17.10 7.73
N THR A 94 -17.90 -15.93 7.62
CA THR A 94 -18.05 -15.06 6.46
C THR A 94 -16.83 -15.17 5.57
N LEU A 95 -17.04 -15.08 4.25
CA LEU A 95 -15.95 -15.14 3.26
C LEU A 95 -14.85 -14.10 3.58
N ASP A 96 -15.24 -12.93 4.07
CA ASP A 96 -14.30 -11.87 4.45
C ASP A 96 -13.31 -12.30 5.54
N LYS A 97 -13.76 -13.07 6.54
CA LYS A 97 -12.89 -13.59 7.60
C LYS A 97 -11.90 -14.65 7.09
N ILE A 98 -12.33 -15.46 6.15
CA ILE A 98 -11.44 -16.44 5.51
C ILE A 98 -10.35 -15.71 4.71
N VAL A 99 -10.72 -14.68 3.95
CA VAL A 99 -9.78 -13.83 3.19
C VAL A 99 -8.75 -13.17 4.13
N GLU A 100 -9.19 -12.69 5.30
CA GLU A 100 -8.29 -12.07 6.30
C GLU A 100 -7.23 -13.05 6.81
N VAL A 101 -7.58 -14.31 7.07
CA VAL A 101 -6.63 -15.35 7.51
C VAL A 101 -5.53 -15.57 6.46
N PHE A 102 -5.88 -15.54 5.17
CA PHE A 102 -4.92 -15.72 4.08
C PHE A 102 -4.22 -14.44 3.64
N LYS A 103 -4.51 -13.31 4.26
CA LYS A 103 -3.95 -12.00 3.91
C LYS A 103 -2.43 -11.98 3.97
N TYR A 104 -1.83 -12.67 4.94
CA TYR A 104 -0.37 -12.78 5.04
C TYR A 104 0.27 -13.46 3.83
N ILE A 105 -0.32 -14.55 3.36
CA ILE A 105 0.19 -15.27 2.18
C ILE A 105 0.08 -14.37 0.95
N SER A 106 -1.04 -13.66 0.80
CA SER A 106 -1.25 -12.70 -0.27
C SER A 106 -0.24 -11.56 -0.23
N TYR A 107 0.09 -11.06 0.97
CA TYR A 107 1.12 -10.04 1.19
C TYR A 107 2.50 -10.52 0.73
N LEU A 108 2.92 -11.70 1.19
CA LEU A 108 4.21 -12.27 0.79
C LEU A 108 4.29 -12.48 -0.72
N ASN A 109 3.23 -12.98 -1.34
CA ASN A 109 3.18 -13.21 -2.78
C ASN A 109 3.23 -11.90 -3.56
N PHE A 110 2.62 -10.83 -3.04
CA PHE A 110 2.67 -9.51 -3.68
C PHE A 110 4.10 -8.97 -3.75
N PHE A 111 4.90 -9.12 -2.68
CA PHE A 111 6.28 -8.62 -2.62
C PHE A 111 7.36 -9.61 -3.09
N LYS A 112 7.00 -10.78 -3.61
CA LYS A 112 7.94 -11.68 -4.29
C LYS A 112 8.35 -11.20 -5.68
N ASP A 113 7.56 -10.33 -6.29
CA ASP A 113 7.82 -9.82 -7.63
C ASP A 113 9.02 -8.86 -7.64
N VAL A 114 9.88 -9.01 -8.63
CA VAL A 114 11.12 -8.21 -8.80
C VAL A 114 10.87 -6.69 -8.88
N ASN A 115 9.68 -6.30 -9.30
CA ASN A 115 9.30 -4.89 -9.40
C ASN A 115 8.67 -4.31 -8.12
N LYS A 116 8.57 -5.12 -7.05
CA LYS A 116 7.93 -4.71 -5.79
C LYS A 116 8.88 -4.94 -4.62
N HIS A 117 9.36 -3.85 -4.05
CA HIS A 117 10.33 -3.89 -2.96
C HIS A 117 9.71 -3.39 -1.67
N LEU A 118 9.81 -4.19 -0.62
CA LEU A 118 9.47 -3.78 0.75
C LEU A 118 10.75 -3.46 1.52
N ILE A 119 10.87 -2.23 1.99
CA ILE A 119 11.98 -1.76 2.80
C ILE A 119 11.49 -1.58 4.24
N LYS A 120 11.97 -2.43 5.14
CA LYS A 120 11.62 -2.40 6.57
C LYS A 120 12.46 -1.35 7.32
N LYS A 121 12.27 -0.07 6.97
CA LYS A 121 12.97 1.04 7.62
C LYS A 121 11.99 2.13 7.99
N VAL A 122 12.28 2.84 9.08
CA VAL A 122 11.58 4.08 9.43
C VAL A 122 11.99 5.14 8.43
N VAL A 123 11.02 5.84 7.86
CA VAL A 123 11.28 7.05 7.08
C VAL A 123 11.48 8.17 8.10
N ASN A 124 12.74 8.54 8.34
CA ASN A 124 13.13 9.50 9.35
C ASN A 124 13.92 10.65 8.71
N ASN A 125 13.80 11.84 9.29
CA ASN A 125 14.47 13.05 8.84
C ASN A 125 15.86 13.22 9.49
N GLU A 126 16.37 12.24 10.24
CA GLU A 126 17.71 12.29 10.81
C GLU A 126 18.75 12.15 9.70
N ARG A 127 19.31 13.28 9.28
CA ARG A 127 20.60 13.29 8.62
C ARG A 127 21.59 12.65 9.59
N LYS A 128 22.16 11.50 9.25
CA LYS A 128 23.31 10.97 9.96
C LYS A 128 24.41 12.05 9.91
N LYS A 129 24.73 12.61 11.07
CA LYS A 129 25.83 13.54 11.28
C LYS A 129 27.22 12.86 11.18
N ASN A 130 27.41 11.88 10.36
CA ASN A 130 28.68 11.21 10.19
C ASN A 130 28.84 10.81 8.73
N GLU A 131 29.22 11.77 7.91
CA GLU A 131 30.04 11.57 6.72
C GLU A 131 30.77 12.90 6.48
N ILE A 132 31.89 13.06 7.19
CA ILE A 132 33.01 13.92 6.83
C ILE A 132 34.15 12.97 6.47
#